data_ed2c7e32aec47648067ff3024b1262b7
#
_entry.id   ed2c7e32aec47648067ff3024b1262b7
#
_cell.length_a   1.000
_cell.length_b   1.000
_cell.length_c   1.000
_cell.angle_alpha   90.00
_cell.angle_beta   90.00
_cell.angle_gamma   90.00
#
_symmetry.space_group_name_H-M   'P 1'
#
loop_
_entity.id
_entity.type
_entity.pdbx_description
1 polymer ?
#
loop_
_entity_poly.entity_id
_entity_poly.type
_entity_poly.pdbx_seq_one_letter_code
_entity_poly.pdbx_strand_id
1 'polypeptide(L)'
;MILNFSWLLPDEIAGSGQIGGWGDYSGEVLAEDLRSLRECGIGALVSLTEESLDAMAVERHELRYLHLPIRDMAPPSLPEVDAFLSFATGWIDQEVPVLVHCSAGLGRTGTMLGCFLVHRGYEPLKAITTVRGARPGSIETQAQEMTVFEYAAHFSG
;
A
#
# COMPACT_ATOMS: atom_id res chain seq x y z
N MET A 1 -11.91 -12.36 4.66
CA MET A 1 -11.62 -12.23 3.22
C MET A 1 -11.09 -10.84 2.91
N ILE A 2 -9.96 -10.77 2.21
CA ILE A 2 -9.33 -9.50 1.84
C ILE A 2 -9.88 -9.05 0.49
N LEU A 3 -10.44 -7.85 0.45
CA LEU A 3 -11.01 -7.31 -0.77
C LEU A 3 -9.93 -6.68 -1.64
N ASN A 4 -10.06 -6.85 -2.95
CA ASN A 4 -9.25 -6.17 -3.96
C ASN A 4 -7.74 -6.36 -3.77
N PHE A 5 -7.34 -7.58 -3.37
CA PHE A 5 -5.92 -7.93 -3.29
C PHE A 5 -5.41 -8.27 -4.69
N SER A 6 -4.29 -7.65 -5.07
CA SER A 6 -3.56 -8.08 -6.26
C SER A 6 -2.10 -7.63 -6.18
N TRP A 7 -1.24 -8.43 -6.78
CA TRP A 7 0.16 -8.06 -6.93
C TRP A 7 0.31 -6.99 -8.00
N LEU A 8 1.09 -5.95 -7.71
CA LEU A 8 1.55 -5.02 -8.73
C LEU A 8 2.80 -5.60 -9.41
N LEU A 9 3.75 -6.00 -8.58
CA LEU A 9 4.94 -6.73 -9.02
C LEU A 9 4.97 -8.04 -8.23
N PRO A 10 4.84 -9.20 -8.91
CA PRO A 10 4.77 -10.49 -8.22
C PRO A 10 5.92 -10.69 -7.25
N ASP A 11 5.60 -11.12 -6.03
CA ASP A 11 6.55 -11.40 -4.95
C ASP A 11 7.35 -10.19 -4.47
N GLU A 12 6.94 -8.97 -4.83
CA GLU A 12 7.57 -7.74 -4.35
C GLU A 12 6.58 -6.83 -3.64
N ILE A 13 5.54 -6.37 -4.35
CA ILE A 13 4.59 -5.43 -3.78
C ILE A 13 3.18 -5.67 -4.30
N ALA A 14 2.23 -5.63 -3.38
CA ALA A 14 0.81 -5.82 -3.65
C ALA A 14 0.00 -4.70 -3.01
N GLY A 15 -1.24 -4.57 -3.44
CA GLY A 15 -2.19 -3.66 -2.84
C GLY A 15 -3.49 -4.37 -2.50
N SER A 16 -4.25 -3.83 -1.56
CA SER A 16 -5.56 -4.36 -1.21
C SER A 16 -6.46 -3.30 -0.57
N GLY A 17 -7.73 -3.66 -0.38
CA GLY A 17 -8.65 -2.92 0.45
C GLY A 17 -8.48 -3.29 1.91
N GLN A 18 -9.50 -2.99 2.72
CA GLN A 18 -9.46 -3.13 4.17
C GLN A 18 -9.04 -4.52 4.61
N ILE A 19 -8.14 -4.56 5.59
CA ILE A 19 -7.69 -5.76 6.28
C ILE A 19 -8.42 -5.84 7.62
N GLY A 20 -8.87 -7.03 8.01
CA GLY A 20 -9.53 -7.22 9.29
C GLY A 20 -11.01 -6.94 9.31
N GLY A 21 -11.61 -6.67 8.16
CA GLY A 21 -13.04 -6.41 8.03
C GLY A 21 -13.46 -5.07 8.63
N TRP A 22 -14.76 -4.87 8.74
CA TRP A 22 -15.37 -3.65 9.25
C TRP A 22 -16.10 -3.98 10.55
N GLY A 23 -15.65 -3.38 11.67
CA GLY A 23 -16.34 -3.51 12.95
C GLY A 23 -16.24 -4.87 13.62
N ASP A 24 -15.24 -5.65 13.31
CA ASP A 24 -14.98 -6.91 14.01
C ASP A 24 -14.12 -6.65 15.24
N TYR A 25 -14.75 -6.66 16.41
CA TYR A 25 -14.07 -6.41 17.68
C TYR A 25 -13.47 -7.68 18.29
N SER A 26 -13.78 -8.86 17.74
CA SER A 26 -13.21 -10.12 18.24
C SER A 26 -11.75 -10.31 17.79
N GLY A 27 -11.38 -9.70 16.67
CA GLY A 27 -10.05 -9.88 16.08
C GLY A 27 -9.90 -11.15 15.25
N GLU A 28 -10.96 -11.95 15.13
CA GLU A 28 -10.89 -13.20 14.36
C GLU A 28 -10.70 -12.95 12.87
N VAL A 29 -11.42 -11.96 12.32
CA VAL A 29 -11.28 -11.62 10.90
C VAL A 29 -9.88 -11.10 10.62
N LEU A 30 -9.35 -10.26 11.50
CA LEU A 30 -7.97 -9.77 11.35
C LEU A 30 -6.97 -10.92 11.38
N ALA A 31 -7.09 -11.83 12.33
CA ALA A 31 -6.19 -12.97 12.44
C ALA A 31 -6.23 -13.85 11.18
N GLU A 32 -7.42 -14.08 10.65
CA GLU A 32 -7.60 -14.87 9.42
C GLU A 32 -6.95 -14.18 8.22
N ASP A 33 -7.18 -12.86 8.08
CA ASP A 33 -6.58 -12.10 7.00
C ASP A 33 -5.05 -12.09 7.09
N LEU A 34 -4.51 -11.90 8.29
CA LEU A 34 -3.05 -11.88 8.47
C LEU A 34 -2.43 -13.24 8.14
N ARG A 35 -3.09 -14.34 8.50
CA ARG A 35 -2.63 -15.66 8.09
C ARG A 35 -2.62 -15.82 6.59
N SER A 36 -3.69 -15.36 5.92
CA SER A 36 -3.78 -15.40 4.46
C SER A 36 -2.65 -14.64 3.80
N LEU A 37 -2.31 -13.47 4.33
CA LEU A 37 -1.20 -12.68 3.80
C LEU A 37 0.13 -13.41 3.95
N ARG A 38 0.38 -14.01 5.11
CA ARG A 38 1.59 -14.81 5.32
C ARG A 38 1.66 -15.98 4.34
N GLU A 39 0.55 -16.65 4.11
CA GLU A 39 0.48 -17.76 3.15
C GLU A 39 0.78 -17.32 1.72
N CYS A 40 0.46 -16.08 1.37
CA CYS A 40 0.80 -15.50 0.07
C CYS A 40 2.25 -15.05 -0.03
N GLY A 41 3.00 -15.09 1.07
CA GLY A 41 4.38 -14.67 1.10
C GLY A 41 4.61 -13.24 1.59
N ILE A 42 3.54 -12.50 1.89
CA ILE A 42 3.66 -11.12 2.40
C ILE A 42 4.36 -11.16 3.77
N GLY A 43 5.35 -10.31 3.95
CA GLY A 43 6.09 -10.22 5.21
C GLY A 43 6.11 -8.83 5.83
N ALA A 44 5.60 -7.83 5.10
CA ALA A 44 5.51 -6.46 5.61
C ALA A 44 4.20 -5.84 5.16
N LEU A 45 3.60 -5.01 6.01
CA LEU A 45 2.26 -4.46 5.82
C LEU A 45 2.25 -2.97 6.11
N VAL A 46 1.67 -2.19 5.20
CA VAL A 46 1.50 -0.75 5.36
C VAL A 46 0.00 -0.43 5.35
N SER A 47 -0.49 0.19 6.41
CA SER A 47 -1.86 0.70 6.49
C SER A 47 -1.88 2.18 6.21
N LEU A 48 -2.68 2.60 5.23
CA LEU A 48 -2.90 4.02 4.90
C LEU A 48 -4.21 4.56 5.46
N THR A 49 -4.97 3.71 6.15
CA THR A 49 -6.23 4.10 6.76
C THR A 49 -6.00 5.02 7.96
N GLU A 50 -7.02 5.83 8.27
CA GLU A 50 -6.91 6.76 9.40
C GLU A 50 -6.72 6.02 10.70
N GLU A 51 -7.41 4.87 10.86
CA GLU A 51 -7.20 4.01 12.02
C GLU A 51 -6.18 2.92 11.72
N SER A 52 -5.31 2.66 12.70
CA SER A 52 -4.35 1.57 12.62
C SER A 52 -5.04 0.22 12.84
N LEU A 53 -4.49 -0.82 12.23
CA LEU A 53 -4.79 -2.18 12.67
C LEU A 53 -4.20 -2.37 14.07
N ASP A 54 -4.61 -3.44 14.76
CA ASP A 54 -3.97 -3.82 16.01
C ASP A 54 -2.52 -4.23 15.71
N ALA A 55 -1.59 -3.31 15.99
CA ALA A 55 -0.18 -3.49 15.66
C ALA A 55 0.42 -4.73 16.33
N MET A 56 -0.01 -5.02 17.56
CA MET A 56 0.48 -6.20 18.27
C MET A 56 0.03 -7.49 17.60
N ALA A 57 -1.21 -7.52 17.10
CA ALA A 57 -1.72 -8.67 16.35
C ALA A 57 -0.94 -8.86 15.04
N VAL A 58 -0.68 -7.76 14.33
CA VAL A 58 0.09 -7.81 13.08
C VAL A 58 1.48 -8.38 13.36
N GLU A 59 2.15 -7.89 14.39
CA GLU A 59 3.50 -8.34 14.74
C GLU A 59 3.52 -9.80 15.23
N ARG A 60 2.49 -10.23 15.96
CA ARG A 60 2.38 -11.63 16.38
C ARG A 60 2.27 -12.59 15.20
N HIS A 61 1.78 -12.11 14.06
CA HIS A 61 1.72 -12.89 12.83
C HIS A 61 2.99 -12.75 11.98
N GLU A 62 4.05 -12.23 12.59
CA GLU A 62 5.38 -12.10 11.95
C GLU A 62 5.38 -11.18 10.74
N LEU A 63 4.53 -10.14 10.77
CA LEU A 63 4.50 -9.10 9.76
C LEU A 63 5.15 -7.83 10.31
N ARG A 64 6.04 -7.22 9.53
CA ARG A 64 6.56 -5.87 9.82
C ARG A 64 5.44 -4.90 9.52
N TYR A 65 5.28 -3.86 10.33
CA TYR A 65 4.11 -3.00 10.22
C TYR A 65 4.48 -1.53 10.19
N LEU A 66 3.85 -0.78 9.28
CA LEU A 66 3.93 0.67 9.23
C LEU A 66 2.52 1.23 9.06
N HIS A 67 2.16 2.20 9.91
CA HIS A 67 0.90 2.92 9.79
C HIS A 67 1.19 4.36 9.38
N LEU A 68 0.69 4.74 8.19
CA LEU A 68 0.77 6.09 7.65
C LEU A 68 -0.65 6.59 7.42
N PRO A 69 -1.29 7.21 8.43
CA PRO A 69 -2.69 7.61 8.29
C PRO A 69 -2.85 8.73 7.28
N ILE A 70 -3.68 8.47 6.26
CA ILE A 70 -4.02 9.44 5.21
C ILE A 70 -5.54 9.47 5.14
N ARG A 71 -6.10 10.69 5.19
CA ARG A 71 -7.55 10.86 5.10
C ARG A 71 -8.06 10.30 3.78
N ASP A 72 -9.23 9.63 3.83
CA ASP A 72 -9.84 9.04 2.64
C ASP A 72 -9.97 10.09 1.52
N MET A 73 -9.66 9.68 0.30
CA MET A 73 -9.68 10.50 -0.91
C MET A 73 -8.57 11.58 -0.96
N ALA A 74 -7.81 11.76 0.13
CA ALA A 74 -6.71 12.73 0.14
C ALA A 74 -5.44 12.14 -0.48
N PRO A 75 -4.58 12.99 -1.05
CA PRO A 75 -3.27 12.53 -1.48
C PRO A 75 -2.32 12.44 -0.28
N PRO A 76 -1.33 11.55 -0.32
CA PRO A 76 -0.26 11.59 0.67
C PRO A 76 0.62 12.82 0.46
N SER A 77 1.25 13.29 1.53
CA SER A 77 2.29 14.31 1.43
C SER A 77 3.59 13.66 0.90
N LEU A 78 4.50 14.47 0.36
CA LEU A 78 5.79 13.94 -0.07
C LEU A 78 6.58 13.26 1.07
N PRO A 79 6.62 13.83 2.30
CA PRO A 79 7.24 13.10 3.41
C PRO A 79 6.60 11.74 3.70
N GLU A 80 5.27 11.63 3.54
CA GLU A 80 4.59 10.34 3.70
C GLU A 80 4.97 9.36 2.60
N VAL A 81 5.08 9.84 1.36
CA VAL A 81 5.55 9.02 0.24
C VAL A 81 6.97 8.53 0.52
N ASP A 82 7.85 9.42 0.96
CA ASP A 82 9.24 9.05 1.28
C ASP A 82 9.30 8.00 2.40
N ALA A 83 8.48 8.15 3.44
CA ALA A 83 8.42 7.19 4.54
C ALA A 83 7.93 5.81 4.05
N PHE A 84 6.91 5.81 3.22
CA PHE A 84 6.41 4.57 2.60
C PHE A 84 7.50 3.89 1.78
N LEU A 85 8.16 4.65 0.89
CA LEU A 85 9.18 4.07 0.00
C LEU A 85 10.38 3.55 0.77
N SER A 86 10.80 4.28 1.80
CA SER A 86 11.91 3.84 2.65
C SER A 86 11.60 2.49 3.30
N PHE A 87 10.40 2.36 3.86
CA PHE A 87 9.96 1.11 4.48
C PHE A 87 9.85 -0.02 3.43
N ALA A 88 9.13 0.25 2.34
CA ALA A 88 8.85 -0.77 1.32
C ALA A 88 10.12 -1.26 0.64
N THR A 89 10.97 -0.34 0.17
CA THR A 89 12.20 -0.73 -0.52
C THR A 89 13.17 -1.43 0.42
N GLY A 90 13.21 -0.99 1.69
CA GLY A 90 14.08 -1.64 2.68
C GLY A 90 13.75 -3.11 2.86
N TRP A 91 12.47 -3.47 2.92
CA TRP A 91 12.07 -4.86 3.06
C TRP A 91 12.19 -5.63 1.74
N ILE A 92 11.78 -5.02 0.62
CA ILE A 92 11.90 -5.67 -0.70
C ILE A 92 13.36 -6.02 -1.00
N ASP A 93 14.30 -5.15 -0.63
CA ASP A 93 15.73 -5.43 -0.81
C ASP A 93 16.20 -6.63 0.01
N GLN A 94 15.47 -6.99 1.05
CA GLN A 94 15.73 -8.18 1.85
C GLN A 94 14.84 -9.36 1.44
N GLU A 95 14.23 -9.26 0.26
CA GLU A 95 13.34 -10.29 -0.28
C GLU A 95 12.11 -10.54 0.58
N VAL A 96 11.61 -9.48 1.24
CA VAL A 96 10.38 -9.52 2.04
C VAL A 96 9.30 -8.77 1.27
N PRO A 97 8.30 -9.46 0.71
CA PRO A 97 7.21 -8.82 -0.04
C PRO A 97 6.34 -7.93 0.84
N VAL A 98 5.88 -6.82 0.28
CA VAL A 98 5.14 -5.78 1.00
C VAL A 98 3.72 -5.66 0.46
N LEU A 99 2.76 -5.52 1.38
CA LEU A 99 1.38 -5.16 1.05
C LEU A 99 1.09 -3.75 1.55
N VAL A 100 0.52 -2.91 0.69
CA VAL A 100 -0.03 -1.61 1.09
C VAL A 100 -1.53 -1.62 0.91
N HIS A 101 -2.28 -1.12 1.90
CA HIS A 101 -3.74 -1.12 1.84
C HIS A 101 -4.35 0.18 2.32
N CYS A 102 -5.58 0.42 1.87
CA CYS A 102 -6.46 1.44 2.41
C CYS A 102 -7.87 0.84 2.57
N SER A 103 -8.94 1.62 2.47
CA SER A 103 -10.29 1.08 2.62
C SER A 103 -10.75 0.32 1.38
N ALA A 104 -10.80 0.99 0.23
CA ALA A 104 -11.20 0.35 -1.03
C ALA A 104 -10.03 -0.31 -1.76
N GLY A 105 -8.81 0.08 -1.45
CA GLY A 105 -7.63 -0.41 -2.14
C GLY A 105 -7.38 0.26 -3.48
N LEU A 106 -7.94 1.44 -3.70
CA LEU A 106 -7.90 2.13 -4.99
C LEU A 106 -7.14 3.45 -4.93
N GLY A 107 -7.64 4.44 -4.17
CA GLY A 107 -7.10 5.79 -4.22
C GLY A 107 -5.76 5.94 -3.53
N ARG A 108 -5.76 5.85 -2.21
CA ARG A 108 -4.54 6.02 -1.40
C ARG A 108 -3.52 4.93 -1.74
N THR A 109 -3.97 3.69 -1.84
CA THR A 109 -3.12 2.56 -2.21
C THR A 109 -2.53 2.74 -3.61
N GLY A 110 -3.38 3.07 -4.58
CA GLY A 110 -2.93 3.27 -5.97
C GLY A 110 -1.92 4.39 -6.10
N THR A 111 -2.10 5.48 -5.35
CA THR A 111 -1.18 6.61 -5.37
C THR A 111 0.21 6.21 -4.89
N MET A 112 0.28 5.46 -3.78
CA MET A 112 1.56 4.96 -3.26
C MET A 112 2.21 3.99 -4.23
N LEU A 113 1.43 3.12 -4.86
CA LEU A 113 1.96 2.19 -5.86
C LEU A 113 2.49 2.94 -7.08
N GLY A 114 1.82 4.01 -7.49
CA GLY A 114 2.31 4.87 -8.58
C GLY A 114 3.64 5.51 -8.23
N CYS A 115 3.76 6.04 -7.03
CA CYS A 115 5.03 6.63 -6.56
C CYS A 115 6.12 5.56 -6.46
N PHE A 116 5.77 4.34 -6.08
CA PHE A 116 6.72 3.23 -6.05
C PHE A 116 7.30 2.95 -7.44
N LEU A 117 6.46 2.93 -8.47
CA LEU A 117 6.92 2.70 -9.84
C LEU A 117 7.80 3.85 -10.33
N VAL A 118 7.46 5.09 -9.98
CA VAL A 118 8.33 6.24 -10.30
C VAL A 118 9.69 6.05 -9.64
N HIS A 119 9.71 5.61 -8.39
CA HIS A 119 10.96 5.32 -7.67
C HIS A 119 11.79 4.25 -8.39
N ARG A 120 11.12 3.32 -9.06
CA ARG A 120 11.75 2.27 -9.87
C ARG A 120 12.17 2.74 -11.27
N GLY A 121 11.97 4.00 -11.60
CA GLY A 121 12.39 4.59 -12.87
C GLY A 121 11.30 4.78 -13.90
N TYR A 122 10.04 4.54 -13.54
CA TYR A 122 8.93 4.78 -14.46
C TYR A 122 8.66 6.28 -14.61
N GLU A 123 8.33 6.71 -15.82
CA GLU A 123 7.76 8.04 -16.02
C GLU A 123 6.40 8.11 -15.30
N PRO A 124 6.01 9.26 -14.73
CA PRO A 124 4.80 9.33 -13.90
C PRO A 124 3.52 8.91 -14.62
N LEU A 125 3.32 9.30 -15.88
CA LEU A 125 2.14 8.88 -16.62
C LEU A 125 2.15 7.37 -16.85
N LYS A 126 3.30 6.81 -17.16
CA LYS A 126 3.45 5.36 -17.33
C LYS A 126 3.19 4.62 -16.01
N ALA A 127 3.66 5.17 -14.89
CA ALA A 127 3.40 4.61 -13.58
C ALA A 127 1.90 4.55 -13.30
N ILE A 128 1.19 5.65 -13.55
CA ILE A 128 -0.26 5.74 -13.33
C ILE A 128 -1.00 4.72 -14.21
N THR A 129 -0.67 4.67 -15.50
CA THR A 129 -1.36 3.75 -16.41
C THR A 129 -1.04 2.29 -16.07
N THR A 130 0.16 1.99 -15.61
CA THR A 130 0.54 0.64 -15.18
C THR A 130 -0.25 0.20 -13.96
N VAL A 131 -0.35 1.08 -12.94
CA VAL A 131 -1.15 0.77 -11.76
C VAL A 131 -2.62 0.55 -12.13
N ARG A 132 -3.18 1.44 -12.96
CA ARG A 132 -4.58 1.32 -13.39
C ARG A 132 -4.84 0.09 -14.25
N GLY A 133 -3.84 -0.35 -15.01
CA GLY A 133 -3.94 -1.58 -15.79
C GLY A 133 -3.98 -2.82 -14.91
N ALA A 134 -3.16 -2.86 -13.88
CA ALA A 134 -3.10 -3.98 -12.94
C ALA A 134 -4.26 -3.93 -11.94
N ARG A 135 -4.71 -2.73 -11.57
CA ARG A 135 -5.70 -2.50 -10.51
C ARG A 135 -6.69 -1.44 -10.98
N PRO A 136 -7.69 -1.83 -11.80
CA PRO A 136 -8.64 -0.87 -12.38
C PRO A 136 -9.33 -0.02 -11.31
N GLY A 137 -9.50 1.28 -11.59
CA GLY A 137 -10.10 2.24 -10.67
C GLY A 137 -9.10 2.89 -9.71
N SER A 138 -7.83 2.53 -9.79
CA SER A 138 -6.78 3.09 -8.91
C SER A 138 -6.51 4.56 -9.21
N ILE A 139 -6.09 5.28 -8.16
CA ILE A 139 -5.77 6.71 -8.20
C ILE A 139 -7.03 7.48 -8.56
N GLU A 140 -7.85 7.72 -7.52
CA GLU A 140 -9.25 8.13 -7.69
C GLU A 140 -9.46 9.61 -7.92
N THR A 141 -8.55 10.46 -7.45
CA THR A 141 -8.72 11.91 -7.54
C THR A 141 -7.60 12.56 -8.35
N GLN A 142 -7.89 13.76 -8.86
CA GLN A 142 -6.88 14.55 -9.55
C GLN A 142 -5.72 14.91 -8.62
N ALA A 143 -6.02 15.21 -7.35
CA ALA A 143 -4.98 15.52 -6.36
C ALA A 143 -4.06 14.31 -6.14
N GLN A 144 -4.61 13.11 -6.10
CA GLN A 144 -3.82 11.89 -5.99
C GLN A 144 -2.95 11.68 -7.23
N GLU A 145 -3.51 11.88 -8.41
CA GLU A 145 -2.76 11.79 -9.66
C GLU A 145 -1.61 12.79 -9.69
N MET A 146 -1.87 14.03 -9.28
CA MET A 146 -0.85 15.09 -9.20
C MET A 146 0.31 14.72 -8.27
N THR A 147 0.02 13.99 -7.19
CA THR A 147 1.06 13.56 -6.26
C THR A 147 2.11 12.69 -6.94
N VAL A 148 1.69 11.82 -7.85
CA VAL A 148 2.64 10.97 -8.60
C VAL A 148 3.56 11.83 -9.44
N PHE A 149 3.04 12.86 -10.10
CA PHE A 149 3.85 13.81 -10.87
C PHE A 149 4.78 14.63 -9.97
N GLU A 150 4.27 15.09 -8.84
CA GLU A 150 5.07 15.86 -7.87
C GLU A 150 6.20 15.02 -7.30
N TYR A 151 5.92 13.76 -7.00
CA TYR A 151 6.96 12.85 -6.51
C TYR A 151 8.04 12.63 -7.58
N ALA A 152 7.64 12.49 -8.85
CA ALA A 152 8.60 12.34 -9.94
C ALA A 152 9.56 13.53 -10.03
N ALA A 153 9.04 14.75 -9.88
CA ALA A 153 9.84 15.97 -9.86
C ALA A 153 10.76 16.03 -8.63
N HIS A 154 10.23 15.64 -7.47
CA HIS A 154 10.98 15.57 -6.21
C HIS A 154 12.11 14.55 -6.27
N PHE A 155 11.82 13.36 -6.81
CA PHE A 155 12.77 12.26 -6.93
C PHE A 155 13.90 12.58 -7.91
N SER A 156 13.56 13.24 -9.02
CA SER A 156 14.53 13.61 -10.06
C SER A 156 15.38 14.83 -9.68
N GLY A 157 14.84 15.64 -8.79
CA GLY A 157 15.48 16.86 -8.34
C GLY A 157 16.45 16.64 -7.21
#